data_15e97ebdfa9e849daa4137dc30ce263e
#
_entry.id   15e97ebdfa9e849daa4137dc30ce263e
#
_cell.length_a   1.000
_cell.length_b   1.000
_cell.length_c   1.000
_cell.angle_alpha   90.00
_cell.angle_beta   90.00
_cell.angle_gamma   90.00
#
_symmetry.space_group_name_H-M   'P 1'
#
loop_
_entity.id
_entity.type
_entity.pdbx_description
1 polymer ?
#
loop_
_entity_poly.entity_id
_entity_poly.type
_entity_poly.pdbx_seq_one_letter_code
_entity_poly.pdbx_strand_id
1 'polypeptide(L)'
;HGNTPQLGMIHTALNEFAKNHEGYTPAPMSVCSAMSQGYIGYDLQNALRSELIKRGIYKAVSTILTQVTVDPYDESSYTPMKVVGRVMNAEEAKEEEAKGNFVVKEGEGYRRIVAAPKPVAIVEIDAIRALADADQPVIAAGGGGIPVMEQGSHLKGASAVIEKDRAAGLLAKELDADVLMFITGVPNVVLNYGSDHPINIDKMTTAEAARYAGEGHFKTG
;
A
#
# COMPACT_ATOMS: atom_id res chain seq x y z
N HIS A 1 -1.83 5.51 5.27
CA HIS A 1 -0.98 6.35 4.42
C HIS A 1 -0.50 5.60 3.18
N GLY A 2 -0.17 6.32 2.08
CA GLY A 2 0.58 5.76 0.95
C GLY A 2 2.09 5.75 1.24
N ASN A 3 2.85 4.96 0.47
CA ASN A 3 4.31 4.83 0.64
C ASN A 3 5.09 4.70 -0.67
N THR A 4 4.43 4.78 -1.82
CA THR A 4 5.04 4.49 -3.13
C THR A 4 6.36 5.23 -3.39
N PRO A 5 6.47 6.55 -3.13
CA PRO A 5 7.75 7.26 -3.32
C PRO A 5 8.85 6.76 -2.38
N GLN A 6 8.55 6.57 -1.10
CA GLN A 6 9.52 6.11 -0.09
C GLN A 6 9.96 4.67 -0.35
N LEU A 7 9.01 3.78 -0.65
CA LEU A 7 9.29 2.41 -1.04
C LEU A 7 10.23 2.34 -2.24
N GLY A 8 9.94 3.12 -3.29
CA GLY A 8 10.76 3.19 -4.49
C GLY A 8 12.17 3.71 -4.20
N MET A 9 12.29 4.77 -3.40
CA MET A 9 13.57 5.35 -3.00
C MET A 9 14.41 4.33 -2.20
N ILE A 10 13.83 3.71 -1.18
CA ILE A 10 14.52 2.73 -0.32
C ILE A 10 14.96 1.53 -1.15
N HIS A 11 14.07 0.98 -1.96
CA HIS A 11 14.37 -0.16 -2.82
C HIS A 11 15.52 0.15 -3.78
N THR A 12 15.48 1.29 -4.47
CA THR A 12 16.54 1.70 -5.40
C THR A 12 17.86 1.91 -4.67
N ALA A 13 17.87 2.66 -3.56
CA ALA A 13 19.09 2.96 -2.83
C ALA A 13 19.79 1.70 -2.31
N LEU A 14 19.03 0.79 -1.69
CA LEU A 14 19.61 -0.44 -1.14
C LEU A 14 20.11 -1.40 -2.22
N ASN A 15 19.39 -1.50 -3.34
CA ASN A 15 19.81 -2.36 -4.45
C ASN A 15 21.02 -1.80 -5.19
N GLU A 16 21.10 -0.49 -5.43
CA GLU A 16 22.28 0.15 -6.01
C GLU A 16 23.50 0.06 -5.07
N PHE A 17 23.28 0.21 -3.77
CA PHE A 17 24.35 0.03 -2.81
C PHE A 17 24.88 -1.41 -2.83
N ALA A 18 24.00 -2.41 -2.78
CA ALA A 18 24.39 -3.81 -2.81
C ALA A 18 25.08 -4.22 -4.13
N LYS A 19 24.69 -3.64 -5.26
CA LYS A 19 25.33 -3.88 -6.57
C LYS A 19 26.80 -3.44 -6.60
N ASN A 20 27.15 -2.39 -5.86
CA ASN A 20 28.46 -1.76 -5.88
C ASN A 20 29.36 -2.12 -4.68
N HIS A 21 28.86 -2.95 -3.74
CA HIS A 21 29.58 -3.31 -2.53
C HIS A 21 29.49 -4.81 -2.25
N GLU A 22 30.61 -5.51 -2.28
CA GLU A 22 30.69 -6.93 -1.91
C GLU A 22 30.21 -7.15 -0.46
N GLY A 23 29.55 -8.28 -0.21
CA GLY A 23 29.04 -8.66 1.10
C GLY A 23 27.64 -8.11 1.42
N TYR A 24 27.07 -7.29 0.55
CA TYR A 24 25.67 -6.83 0.68
C TYR A 24 24.78 -7.52 -0.35
N THR A 25 23.56 -7.85 0.08
CA THR A 25 22.55 -8.46 -0.78
C THR A 25 21.43 -7.45 -1.10
N PRO A 26 20.83 -7.52 -2.29
CA PRO A 26 19.66 -6.71 -2.63
C PRO A 26 18.54 -6.86 -1.60
N ALA A 27 17.91 -5.76 -1.24
CA ALA A 27 16.81 -5.79 -0.28
C ALA A 27 15.50 -6.25 -0.96
N PRO A 28 14.82 -7.28 -0.41
CA PRO A 28 13.50 -7.67 -0.89
C PRO A 28 12.47 -6.53 -0.77
N MET A 29 11.49 -6.52 -1.67
CA MET A 29 10.43 -5.50 -1.67
C MET A 29 9.67 -5.45 -0.34
N SER A 30 9.40 -6.59 0.28
CA SER A 30 8.75 -6.69 1.60
C SER A 30 9.55 -5.99 2.71
N VAL A 31 10.88 -6.12 2.71
CA VAL A 31 11.76 -5.43 3.67
C VAL A 31 11.71 -3.92 3.43
N CYS A 32 11.78 -3.48 2.17
CA CYS A 32 11.65 -2.07 1.81
C CYS A 32 10.27 -1.50 2.21
N SER A 33 9.22 -2.30 2.10
CA SER A 33 7.87 -1.95 2.57
C SER A 33 7.85 -1.74 4.08
N ALA A 34 8.44 -2.66 4.86
CA ALA A 34 8.57 -2.52 6.32
C ALA A 34 9.36 -1.26 6.71
N MET A 35 10.48 -0.99 6.05
CA MET A 35 11.26 0.23 6.29
C MET A 35 10.46 1.50 5.97
N SER A 36 9.65 1.50 4.91
CA SER A 36 8.79 2.62 4.55
C SER A 36 7.69 2.87 5.58
N GLN A 37 7.14 1.80 6.18
CA GLN A 37 6.18 1.92 7.28
C GLN A 37 6.82 2.58 8.52
N GLY A 38 8.02 2.18 8.87
CA GLY A 38 8.78 2.80 9.97
C GLY A 38 9.09 4.27 9.68
N TYR A 39 9.56 4.58 8.47
CA TYR A 39 9.89 5.95 8.07
C TYR A 39 8.68 6.89 8.17
N ILE A 40 7.60 6.57 7.46
CA ILE A 40 6.39 7.41 7.43
C ILE A 40 5.66 7.36 8.78
N GLY A 41 5.61 6.18 9.41
CA GLY A 41 5.00 5.99 10.71
C GLY A 41 5.63 6.84 11.79
N TYR A 42 6.95 6.95 11.80
CA TYR A 42 7.69 7.84 12.71
C TYR A 42 7.26 9.31 12.56
N ASP A 43 7.20 9.82 11.33
CA ASP A 43 6.80 11.21 11.07
C ASP A 43 5.34 11.46 11.48
N LEU A 44 4.43 10.56 11.12
CA LEU A 44 3.02 10.65 11.47
C LEU A 44 2.80 10.54 12.98
N GLN A 45 3.52 9.64 13.65
CA GLN A 45 3.45 9.44 15.10
C GLN A 45 3.81 10.73 15.84
N ASN A 46 4.89 11.40 15.44
CA ASN A 46 5.29 12.67 16.01
C ASN A 46 4.31 13.81 15.73
N ALA A 47 3.83 13.91 14.49
CA ALA A 47 2.86 14.92 14.09
C ALA A 47 1.53 14.76 14.84
N LEU A 48 0.98 13.55 14.89
CA LEU A 48 -0.27 13.26 15.60
C LEU A 48 -0.13 13.50 17.11
N ARG A 49 0.96 13.03 17.71
CA ARG A 49 1.22 13.30 19.13
C ARG A 49 1.24 14.81 19.44
N SER A 50 1.91 15.59 18.60
CA SER A 50 1.97 17.04 18.77
C SER A 50 0.59 17.70 18.68
N GLU A 51 -0.22 17.27 17.73
CA GLU A 51 -1.59 17.79 17.56
C GLU A 51 -2.52 17.37 18.71
N LEU A 52 -2.40 16.16 19.20
CA LEU A 52 -3.16 15.70 20.37
C LEU A 52 -2.82 16.53 21.62
N ILE A 53 -1.55 16.75 21.89
CA ILE A 53 -1.11 17.56 23.03
C ILE A 53 -1.64 19.00 22.95
N LYS A 54 -1.59 19.63 21.77
CA LYS A 54 -2.16 20.99 21.57
C LYS A 54 -3.66 21.05 21.89
N ARG A 55 -4.37 19.94 21.77
CA ARG A 55 -5.79 19.80 22.11
C ARG A 55 -6.05 19.32 23.53
N GLY A 56 -5.02 19.20 24.37
CA GLY A 56 -5.13 18.70 25.73
C GLY A 56 -5.35 17.18 25.83
N ILE A 57 -5.06 16.44 24.77
CA ILE A 57 -5.22 14.97 24.71
C ILE A 57 -3.84 14.34 24.91
N TYR A 58 -3.64 13.67 26.03
CA TYR A 58 -2.36 13.05 26.39
C TYR A 58 -2.40 11.54 26.12
N LYS A 59 -2.31 11.15 24.84
CA LYS A 59 -2.28 9.75 24.39
C LYS A 59 -0.98 9.46 23.66
N ALA A 60 -0.46 8.24 23.86
CA ALA A 60 0.60 7.72 23.02
C ALA A 60 0.03 7.42 21.62
N VAL A 61 0.83 7.66 20.59
CA VAL A 61 0.55 7.23 19.23
C VAL A 61 1.54 6.13 18.88
N SER A 62 1.07 5.01 18.39
CA SER A 62 1.92 3.86 18.09
C SER A 62 1.87 3.53 16.59
N THR A 63 3.03 3.17 16.03
CA THR A 63 3.12 2.61 14.68
C THR A 63 3.37 1.12 14.80
N ILE A 64 2.52 0.32 14.13
CA ILE A 64 2.68 -1.13 14.05
C ILE A 64 3.14 -1.49 12.64
N LEU A 65 4.30 -2.16 12.56
CA LEU A 65 4.69 -2.82 11.32
C LEU A 65 3.62 -3.88 11.02
N THR A 66 2.92 -3.70 9.92
CA THR A 66 1.73 -4.48 9.61
C THR A 66 1.98 -5.35 8.39
N GLN A 67 1.91 -6.66 8.58
CA GLN A 67 1.95 -7.65 7.52
C GLN A 67 0.53 -7.97 7.07
N VAL A 68 0.36 -8.18 5.78
CA VAL A 68 -0.94 -8.51 5.18
C VAL A 68 -0.76 -9.74 4.29
N THR A 69 -1.51 -10.79 4.59
CA THR A 69 -1.45 -12.00 3.79
C THR A 69 -2.11 -11.81 2.44
N VAL A 70 -1.52 -12.41 1.42
CA VAL A 70 -2.02 -12.40 0.04
C VAL A 70 -2.05 -13.82 -0.51
N ASP A 71 -2.98 -14.08 -1.44
CA ASP A 71 -3.04 -15.34 -2.16
C ASP A 71 -1.89 -15.38 -3.20
N PRO A 72 -0.99 -16.38 -3.14
CA PRO A 72 0.06 -16.54 -4.15
C PRO A 72 -0.48 -16.80 -5.56
N TYR A 73 -1.73 -17.25 -5.68
CA TYR A 73 -2.42 -17.55 -6.93
C TYR A 73 -3.36 -16.42 -7.38
N ASP A 74 -3.30 -15.25 -6.75
CA ASP A 74 -4.07 -14.08 -7.18
C ASP A 74 -3.74 -13.74 -8.66
N GLU A 75 -4.76 -13.42 -9.44
CA GLU A 75 -4.65 -13.12 -10.88
C GLU A 75 -3.62 -12.02 -11.19
N SER A 76 -3.47 -11.05 -10.29
CA SER A 76 -2.47 -9.97 -10.44
C SER A 76 -1.03 -10.48 -10.46
N SER A 77 -0.77 -11.69 -9.95
CA SER A 77 0.56 -12.32 -10.00
C SER A 77 0.93 -12.73 -11.42
N TYR A 78 -0.04 -13.03 -12.26
CA TYR A 78 0.16 -13.42 -13.66
C TYR A 78 0.10 -12.23 -14.63
N THR A 79 -0.60 -11.18 -14.24
CA THR A 79 -0.75 -9.94 -15.03
C THR A 79 -0.45 -8.72 -14.17
N PRO A 80 0.83 -8.50 -13.78
CA PRO A 80 1.19 -7.37 -12.95
C PRO A 80 0.95 -6.06 -13.70
N MET A 81 0.37 -5.07 -13.01
CA MET A 81 0.08 -3.75 -13.59
C MET A 81 0.45 -2.58 -12.67
N LYS A 82 0.85 -2.84 -11.44
CA LYS A 82 1.17 -1.76 -10.49
C LYS A 82 2.55 -1.22 -10.74
N VAL A 83 2.61 0.02 -11.19
CA VAL A 83 3.86 0.72 -11.47
C VAL A 83 4.56 1.08 -10.16
N VAL A 84 5.85 0.77 -10.07
CA VAL A 84 6.71 1.05 -8.90
C VAL A 84 8.09 1.58 -9.31
N GLY A 85 8.75 2.27 -8.39
CA GLY A 85 10.12 2.71 -8.56
C GLY A 85 10.27 3.92 -9.50
N ARG A 86 11.50 4.18 -9.93
CA ARG A 86 11.87 5.28 -10.83
C ARG A 86 11.70 4.91 -12.31
N VAL A 87 11.73 5.91 -13.14
CA VAL A 87 11.88 5.73 -14.60
C VAL A 87 13.29 5.22 -14.89
N MET A 88 13.39 4.21 -15.73
CA MET A 88 14.63 3.54 -16.18
C MET A 88 14.85 3.80 -17.67
N ASN A 89 16.09 3.73 -18.10
CA ASN A 89 16.42 3.66 -19.52
C ASN A 89 16.24 2.24 -20.09
N ALA A 90 16.45 2.05 -21.38
CA ALA A 90 16.23 0.77 -22.05
C ALA A 90 17.24 -0.33 -21.62
N GLU A 91 18.44 0.03 -21.22
CA GLU A 91 19.47 -0.93 -20.75
C GLU A 91 19.10 -1.44 -19.35
N GLU A 92 18.76 -0.53 -18.45
CA GLU A 92 18.27 -0.85 -17.10
C GLU A 92 16.99 -1.71 -17.12
N ALA A 93 16.08 -1.43 -18.06
CA ALA A 93 14.87 -2.21 -18.23
C ALA A 93 15.19 -3.66 -18.64
N LYS A 94 16.12 -3.88 -19.55
CA LYS A 94 16.59 -5.22 -19.94
C LYS A 94 17.27 -5.96 -18.79
N GLU A 95 18.03 -5.24 -17.94
CA GLU A 95 18.63 -5.86 -16.74
C GLU A 95 17.54 -6.33 -15.75
N GLU A 96 16.46 -5.56 -15.59
CA GLU A 96 15.35 -5.95 -14.73
C GLU A 96 14.56 -7.14 -15.31
N GLU A 97 14.32 -7.17 -16.61
CA GLU A 97 13.69 -8.33 -17.29
C GLU A 97 14.55 -9.59 -17.17
N ALA A 98 15.89 -9.46 -17.31
CA ALA A 98 16.81 -10.58 -17.13
C ALA A 98 16.80 -11.16 -15.71
N LYS A 99 16.43 -10.36 -14.69
CA LYS A 99 16.20 -10.81 -13.30
C LYS A 99 14.81 -11.43 -13.09
N GLY A 100 13.96 -11.49 -14.13
CA GLY A 100 12.57 -11.98 -14.05
C GLY A 100 11.56 -10.94 -13.57
N ASN A 101 11.92 -9.67 -13.54
CA ASN A 101 11.00 -8.58 -13.22
C ASN A 101 10.21 -8.14 -14.46
N PHE A 102 9.00 -7.65 -14.25
CA PHE A 102 8.19 -7.09 -15.32
C PHE A 102 8.43 -5.59 -15.44
N VAL A 103 8.48 -5.11 -16.68
CA VAL A 103 8.63 -3.68 -16.98
C VAL A 103 7.58 -3.23 -18.01
N VAL A 104 7.22 -1.96 -17.98
CA VAL A 104 6.32 -1.33 -18.93
C VAL A 104 6.92 -0.05 -19.45
N LYS A 105 6.70 0.26 -20.71
CA LYS A 105 7.09 1.54 -21.29
C LYS A 105 6.20 2.66 -20.76
N GLU A 106 6.81 3.74 -20.28
CA GLU A 106 6.13 4.94 -19.78
C GLU A 106 6.82 6.19 -20.32
N GLY A 107 6.18 6.88 -21.25
CA GLY A 107 6.78 8.01 -21.96
C GLY A 107 8.03 7.60 -22.73
N GLU A 108 9.13 8.30 -22.48
CA GLU A 108 10.44 8.02 -23.09
C GLU A 108 11.25 6.94 -22.35
N GLY A 109 10.75 6.44 -21.21
CA GLY A 109 11.45 5.47 -20.40
C GLY A 109 10.65 4.21 -20.10
N TYR A 110 11.10 3.49 -19.07
CA TYR A 110 10.51 2.24 -18.61
C TYR A 110 10.31 2.28 -17.10
N ARG A 111 9.30 1.59 -16.62
CA ARG A 111 9.09 1.41 -15.19
C ARG A 111 8.80 -0.04 -14.86
N ARG A 112 9.25 -0.45 -13.68
CA ARG A 112 8.92 -1.76 -13.15
C ARG A 112 7.44 -1.82 -12.80
N ILE A 113 6.82 -2.96 -13.08
CA ILE A 113 5.47 -3.29 -12.64
C ILE A 113 5.51 -4.53 -11.74
N VAL A 114 4.63 -4.54 -10.76
CA VAL A 114 4.50 -5.64 -9.79
C VAL A 114 3.05 -6.05 -9.64
N ALA A 115 2.84 -7.23 -9.10
CA ALA A 115 1.52 -7.70 -8.69
C ALA A 115 0.90 -6.76 -7.65
N ALA A 116 -0.42 -6.62 -7.71
CA ALA A 116 -1.21 -5.89 -6.71
C ALA A 116 -2.36 -6.81 -6.19
N PRO A 117 -2.03 -7.88 -5.46
CA PRO A 117 -2.99 -8.85 -5.00
C PRO A 117 -3.98 -8.25 -4.00
N LYS A 118 -5.13 -8.89 -3.87
CA LYS A 118 -6.12 -8.54 -2.86
C LYS A 118 -5.59 -8.92 -1.47
N PRO A 119 -5.78 -8.06 -0.46
CA PRO A 119 -5.46 -8.42 0.92
C PRO A 119 -6.42 -9.51 1.41
N VAL A 120 -5.89 -10.50 2.12
CA VAL A 120 -6.66 -11.63 2.67
C VAL A 120 -6.91 -11.46 4.17
N ALA A 121 -5.85 -11.22 4.95
CA ALA A 121 -5.93 -11.03 6.39
C ALA A 121 -4.79 -10.12 6.89
N ILE A 122 -5.02 -9.46 8.01
CA ILE A 122 -4.00 -8.63 8.68
C ILE A 122 -3.39 -9.46 9.81
N VAL A 123 -2.08 -9.70 9.73
CA VAL A 123 -1.38 -10.59 10.68
C VAL A 123 -1.41 -10.02 12.10
N GLU A 124 -1.17 -8.74 12.27
CA GLU A 124 -1.10 -8.05 13.57
C GLU A 124 -2.44 -7.50 14.05
N ILE A 125 -3.57 -8.02 13.55
CA ILE A 125 -4.91 -7.49 13.86
C ILE A 125 -5.21 -7.48 15.36
N ASP A 126 -4.80 -8.49 16.11
CA ASP A 126 -5.06 -8.57 17.55
C ASP A 126 -4.30 -7.49 18.33
N ALA A 127 -3.05 -7.20 17.93
CA ALA A 127 -2.26 -6.13 18.53
C ALA A 127 -2.86 -4.75 18.23
N ILE A 128 -3.31 -4.54 16.98
CA ILE A 128 -3.96 -3.31 16.55
C ILE A 128 -5.27 -3.10 17.33
N ARG A 129 -6.08 -4.15 17.45
CA ARG A 129 -7.32 -4.15 18.23
C ARG A 129 -7.08 -3.82 19.70
N ALA A 130 -6.11 -4.48 20.33
CA ALA A 130 -5.78 -4.23 21.75
C ALA A 130 -5.42 -2.77 22.03
N LEU A 131 -4.69 -2.12 21.14
CA LEU A 131 -4.37 -0.70 21.27
C LEU A 131 -5.60 0.18 20.99
N ALA A 132 -6.41 -0.13 20.00
CA ALA A 132 -7.63 0.61 19.70
C ALA A 132 -8.64 0.52 20.86
N ASP A 133 -8.84 -0.67 21.43
CA ASP A 133 -9.72 -0.91 22.59
C ASP A 133 -9.21 -0.18 23.85
N ALA A 134 -7.89 0.01 23.96
CA ALA A 134 -7.27 0.85 25.00
C ALA A 134 -7.34 2.35 24.68
N ASP A 135 -8.10 2.75 23.67
CA ASP A 135 -8.29 4.14 23.22
C ASP A 135 -6.96 4.83 22.82
N GLN A 136 -6.04 4.06 22.22
CA GLN A 136 -4.77 4.56 21.70
C GLN A 136 -4.85 4.75 20.17
N PRO A 137 -4.45 5.91 19.63
CA PRO A 137 -4.28 6.08 18.19
C PRO A 137 -3.19 5.14 17.64
N VAL A 138 -3.53 4.39 16.58
CA VAL A 138 -2.65 3.42 15.94
C VAL A 138 -2.44 3.76 14.48
N ILE A 139 -1.19 3.74 14.03
CA ILE A 139 -0.82 3.81 12.62
C ILE A 139 -0.51 2.38 12.18
N ALA A 140 -1.38 1.83 11.33
CA ALA A 140 -1.31 0.45 10.87
C ALA A 140 -1.51 0.34 9.35
N ALA A 141 -1.16 -0.79 8.77
CA ALA A 141 -1.32 -1.11 7.35
C ALA A 141 -0.77 -0.02 6.39
N GLY A 142 0.28 0.68 6.79
CA GLY A 142 0.90 1.70 5.97
C GLY A 142 1.34 1.17 4.61
N GLY A 143 1.02 1.93 3.53
CA GLY A 143 1.30 1.53 2.16
C GLY A 143 0.50 0.32 1.66
N GLY A 144 -0.52 -0.11 2.40
CA GLY A 144 -1.29 -1.33 2.13
C GLY A 144 -0.82 -2.55 2.94
N GLY A 145 0.17 -2.38 3.81
CA GLY A 145 0.80 -3.47 4.56
C GLY A 145 2.03 -4.06 3.84
N ILE A 146 2.74 -4.91 4.56
CA ILE A 146 3.85 -5.70 4.03
C ILE A 146 3.24 -6.99 3.44
N PRO A 147 3.26 -7.19 2.11
CA PRO A 147 2.65 -8.37 1.51
C PRO A 147 3.44 -9.63 1.87
N VAL A 148 2.74 -10.62 2.43
CA VAL A 148 3.33 -11.90 2.83
C VAL A 148 2.46 -13.07 2.38
N MET A 149 3.09 -14.21 2.13
CA MET A 149 2.44 -15.48 1.82
C MET A 149 2.69 -16.47 2.95
N GLU A 150 1.68 -17.22 3.32
CA GLU A 150 1.82 -18.29 4.30
C GLU A 150 2.50 -19.52 3.69
N GLN A 151 3.52 -20.01 4.35
CA GLN A 151 4.21 -21.26 4.00
C GLN A 151 4.38 -22.13 5.26
N GLY A 152 3.37 -22.93 5.57
CA GLY A 152 3.29 -23.65 6.83
C GLY A 152 3.22 -22.69 8.02
N SER A 153 4.21 -22.77 8.92
CA SER A 153 4.31 -21.87 10.09
C SER A 153 5.09 -20.57 9.81
N HIS A 154 5.55 -20.35 8.59
CA HIS A 154 6.38 -19.20 8.22
C HIS A 154 5.63 -18.24 7.30
N LEU A 155 5.95 -16.96 7.44
CA LEU A 155 5.53 -15.93 6.51
C LEU A 155 6.70 -15.59 5.58
N LYS A 156 6.45 -15.64 4.29
CA LYS A 156 7.41 -15.24 3.26
C LYS A 156 6.96 -13.97 2.58
N GLY A 157 7.84 -12.96 2.54
CA GLY A 157 7.57 -11.70 1.85
C GLY A 157 7.28 -11.93 0.36
N ALA A 158 6.23 -11.31 -0.15
CA ALA A 158 5.88 -11.32 -1.56
C ALA A 158 6.50 -10.13 -2.30
N SER A 159 6.90 -10.34 -3.56
CA SER A 159 7.33 -9.26 -4.47
C SER A 159 6.12 -8.58 -5.11
N ALA A 160 5.31 -7.94 -4.27
CA ALA A 160 4.03 -7.35 -4.62
C ALA A 160 3.82 -6.05 -3.84
N VAL A 161 2.79 -5.30 -4.18
CA VAL A 161 2.27 -4.20 -3.37
C VAL A 161 0.77 -4.36 -3.20
N ILE A 162 0.24 -4.01 -2.04
CA ILE A 162 -1.20 -4.06 -1.78
C ILE A 162 -1.76 -2.65 -1.92
N GLU A 163 -2.92 -2.52 -2.55
CA GLU A 163 -3.61 -1.24 -2.61
C GLU A 163 -4.05 -0.79 -1.22
N LYS A 164 -3.53 0.37 -0.78
CA LYS A 164 -3.75 0.89 0.58
C LYS A 164 -5.23 1.02 0.96
N ASP A 165 -6.08 1.36 -0.02
CA ASP A 165 -7.50 1.56 0.23
C ASP A 165 -8.23 0.22 0.45
N ARG A 166 -7.79 -0.85 -0.22
CA ARG A 166 -8.28 -2.22 0.03
C ARG A 166 -7.84 -2.73 1.40
N ALA A 167 -6.57 -2.49 1.77
CA ALA A 167 -6.07 -2.85 3.09
C ALA A 167 -6.78 -2.07 4.21
N ALA A 168 -7.06 -0.78 4.00
CA ALA A 168 -7.85 0.03 4.94
C ALA A 168 -9.28 -0.49 5.09
N GLY A 169 -9.91 -0.90 3.99
CA GLY A 169 -11.24 -1.53 4.02
C GLY A 169 -11.25 -2.85 4.79
N LEU A 170 -10.23 -3.70 4.58
CA LEU A 170 -10.07 -4.95 5.32
C LEU A 170 -9.85 -4.67 6.81
N LEU A 171 -8.95 -3.75 7.15
CA LEU A 171 -8.67 -3.35 8.53
C LEU A 171 -9.94 -2.84 9.24
N ALA A 172 -10.70 -1.97 8.59
CA ALA A 172 -11.95 -1.46 9.14
C ALA A 172 -12.97 -2.56 9.39
N LYS A 173 -13.09 -3.52 8.46
CA LYS A 173 -13.95 -4.70 8.60
C LYS A 173 -13.51 -5.60 9.76
N GLU A 174 -12.21 -5.91 9.86
CA GLU A 174 -11.70 -6.79 10.90
C GLU A 174 -11.75 -6.15 12.30
N LEU A 175 -11.68 -4.83 12.39
CA LEU A 175 -11.85 -4.08 13.64
C LEU A 175 -13.30 -3.79 14.00
N ASP A 176 -14.26 -4.11 13.13
CA ASP A 176 -15.66 -3.72 13.26
C ASP A 176 -15.83 -2.20 13.46
N ALA A 177 -15.12 -1.43 12.63
CA ALA A 177 -15.06 0.03 12.76
C ALA A 177 -16.39 0.69 12.38
N ASP A 178 -16.85 1.65 13.18
CA ASP A 178 -18.08 2.42 12.93
C ASP A 178 -17.97 3.29 11.67
N VAL A 179 -16.78 3.79 11.38
CA VAL A 179 -16.51 4.73 10.25
C VAL A 179 -15.18 4.42 9.61
N LEU A 180 -15.15 4.38 8.28
CA LEU A 180 -13.94 4.42 7.48
C LEU A 180 -13.89 5.73 6.69
N MET A 181 -12.86 6.55 6.91
CA MET A 181 -12.69 7.83 6.25
C MET A 181 -11.46 7.81 5.34
N PHE A 182 -11.66 8.12 4.05
CA PHE A 182 -10.59 8.34 3.10
C PHE A 182 -10.31 9.84 2.93
N ILE A 183 -9.10 10.27 3.29
CA ILE A 183 -8.64 11.64 3.05
C ILE A 183 -8.02 11.68 1.65
N THR A 184 -8.64 12.46 0.77
CA THR A 184 -8.27 12.53 -0.66
C THR A 184 -8.29 13.97 -1.16
N GLY A 185 -7.67 14.22 -2.32
CA GLY A 185 -7.58 15.54 -2.95
C GLY A 185 -8.81 15.95 -3.77
N VAL A 186 -9.86 15.12 -3.81
CA VAL A 186 -11.11 15.40 -4.54
C VAL A 186 -12.28 15.48 -3.57
N PRO A 187 -13.24 16.39 -3.79
CA PRO A 187 -14.34 16.61 -2.86
C PRO A 187 -15.38 15.48 -2.88
N ASN A 188 -15.58 14.83 -4.00
CA ASN A 188 -16.65 13.85 -4.21
C ASN A 188 -16.18 12.66 -5.05
N VAL A 189 -16.91 11.56 -4.95
CA VAL A 189 -16.87 10.50 -5.96
C VAL A 189 -17.53 11.01 -7.24
N VAL A 190 -16.94 10.75 -8.39
CA VAL A 190 -17.41 11.25 -9.69
C VAL A 190 -17.73 10.07 -10.60
N LEU A 191 -18.98 10.00 -11.08
CA LEU A 191 -19.34 9.09 -12.18
C LEU A 191 -18.94 9.76 -13.50
N ASN A 192 -18.61 8.95 -14.50
CA ASN A 192 -18.15 9.36 -15.82
C ASN A 192 -16.91 10.29 -15.74
N TYR A 193 -16.00 10.02 -14.84
CA TYR A 193 -14.80 10.82 -14.65
C TYR A 193 -14.00 10.93 -15.95
N GLY A 194 -13.70 12.17 -16.33
CA GLY A 194 -12.97 12.48 -17.57
C GLY A 194 -13.84 12.49 -18.85
N SER A 195 -15.16 12.40 -18.72
CA SER A 195 -16.11 12.65 -19.82
C SER A 195 -16.61 14.12 -19.84
N ASP A 196 -17.37 14.47 -20.87
CA ASP A 196 -18.00 15.79 -21.00
C ASP A 196 -19.16 15.99 -20.00
N HIS A 197 -19.61 14.93 -19.33
CA HIS A 197 -20.74 14.93 -18.40
C HIS A 197 -20.40 14.23 -17.09
N PRO A 198 -19.45 14.76 -16.28
CA PRO A 198 -19.14 14.20 -14.96
C PRO A 198 -20.28 14.46 -13.98
N ILE A 199 -20.60 13.47 -13.14
CA ILE A 199 -21.63 13.57 -12.11
C ILE A 199 -20.98 13.38 -10.75
N ASN A 200 -21.04 14.42 -9.91
CA ASN A 200 -20.59 14.35 -8.52
C ASN A 200 -21.61 13.59 -7.66
N ILE A 201 -21.14 12.68 -6.85
CA ILE A 201 -21.96 11.89 -5.94
C ILE A 201 -21.60 12.27 -4.50
N ASP A 202 -22.53 12.89 -3.81
CA ASP A 202 -22.38 13.26 -2.40
C ASP A 202 -22.67 12.10 -1.46
N LYS A 203 -23.59 11.21 -1.86
CA LYS A 203 -24.02 10.08 -1.06
C LYS A 203 -24.48 8.94 -1.95
N MET A 204 -24.07 7.73 -1.59
CA MET A 204 -24.54 6.50 -2.23
C MET A 204 -24.58 5.35 -1.23
N THR A 205 -25.41 4.38 -1.50
CA THR A 205 -25.43 3.12 -0.78
C THR A 205 -24.35 2.17 -1.29
N THR A 206 -24.02 1.14 -0.54
CA THR A 206 -23.10 0.07 -0.98
C THR A 206 -23.63 -0.67 -2.21
N ALA A 207 -24.96 -0.83 -2.32
CA ALA A 207 -25.59 -1.45 -3.48
C ALA A 207 -25.43 -0.58 -4.75
N GLU A 208 -25.61 0.74 -4.63
CA GLU A 208 -25.36 1.69 -5.73
C GLU A 208 -23.89 1.71 -6.12
N ALA A 209 -22.97 1.71 -5.15
CA ALA A 209 -21.54 1.64 -5.41
C ALA A 209 -21.17 0.37 -6.19
N ALA A 210 -21.71 -0.79 -5.80
CA ALA A 210 -21.50 -2.05 -6.51
C ALA A 210 -22.05 -2.03 -7.93
N ARG A 211 -23.25 -1.45 -8.13
CA ARG A 211 -23.83 -1.27 -9.46
C ARG A 211 -22.95 -0.38 -10.34
N TYR A 212 -22.56 0.80 -9.88
CA TYR A 212 -21.71 1.72 -10.62
C TYR A 212 -20.33 1.14 -10.95
N ALA A 213 -19.77 0.33 -10.04
CA ALA A 213 -18.55 -0.41 -10.32
C ALA A 213 -18.74 -1.45 -11.45
N GLY A 214 -19.86 -2.18 -11.43
CA GLY A 214 -20.22 -3.14 -12.49
C GLY A 214 -20.50 -2.48 -13.84
N GLU A 215 -21.01 -1.26 -13.84
CA GLU A 215 -21.25 -0.43 -15.04
C GLU A 215 -19.96 0.23 -15.57
N GLY A 216 -18.82 0.08 -14.86
CA GLY A 216 -17.51 0.59 -15.29
C GLY A 216 -17.29 2.08 -15.02
N HIS A 217 -18.09 2.70 -14.17
CA HIS A 217 -17.91 4.12 -13.81
C HIS A 217 -16.63 4.39 -13.01
N PHE A 218 -16.11 3.39 -12.29
CA PHE A 218 -14.88 3.52 -11.51
C PHE A 218 -13.75 2.80 -12.23
N LYS A 219 -12.63 3.49 -12.40
CA LYS A 219 -11.40 2.85 -12.90
C LYS A 219 -10.76 2.06 -11.77
N THR A 220 -10.29 0.86 -12.06
CA THR A 220 -9.42 0.09 -11.17
C THR A 220 -8.06 0.79 -11.09
N GLY A 221 -7.63 1.19 -9.88
CA GLY A 221 -6.32 1.82 -9.71
C GLY A 221 -6.11 2.29 -8.29
#